data_278505aa56772b54601a154b566a28ee
#
_entry.id   278505aa56772b54601a154b566a28ee
#
_cell.length_a   1.000
_cell.length_b   1.000
_cell.length_c   1.000
_cell.angle_alpha   90.00
_cell.angle_beta   90.00
_cell.angle_gamma   90.00
#
_symmetry.space_group_name_H-M   'P 1'
#
loop_
_entity.id
_entity.type
_entity.pdbx_description
1 polymer ?
#
loop_
_entity_poly.entity_id
_entity_poly.type
_entity_poly.pdbx_seq_one_letter_code
_entity_poly.pdbx_strand_id
1 'polypeptide(L)'
;MGMPGANITIDVSRVVPEAREAVEWAGRIYYEHTRPWFVGLVLHGSAVKGGFIPRCSDIDFQLYLDPAAFTPEGYLPFATSAAIQRNLAWIDPKPFAYLQCYAYPGTLPEGQIGPVPGAYALLAGELPVPEATAEQLRESARRALDALDPVPGALKTGLLEHGDGKLERMVRLLCTDVWPVVYQIVAIQHDEPIRAWNLRKDAAIALLPKDGELHAHASSFHRTVRAYYPSRHAHDAAVTLLEHGVNFLTAAKAWWQQRRDA
;
A
#
# COMPACT_ATOMS: atom_id res chain seq x y z
N MET A 1 -3.95 -1.87 -32.63
CA MET A 1 -2.64 -1.28 -32.30
C MET A 1 -1.83 -2.40 -31.67
N GLY A 2 -0.75 -2.90 -32.31
CA GLY A 2 0.05 -3.99 -31.78
C GLY A 2 0.77 -3.54 -30.50
N MET A 3 0.65 -4.33 -29.45
CA MET A 3 1.41 -4.11 -28.21
C MET A 3 2.90 -4.20 -28.51
N PRO A 4 3.75 -3.35 -27.95
CA PRO A 4 5.19 -3.41 -28.15
C PRO A 4 5.73 -4.78 -27.72
N GLY A 5 6.50 -5.42 -28.58
CA GLY A 5 7.11 -6.72 -28.32
C GLY A 5 8.31 -6.61 -27.38
N ALA A 6 8.08 -6.30 -26.10
CA ALA A 6 9.14 -6.35 -25.11
C ALA A 6 9.50 -7.82 -24.81
N ASN A 7 10.74 -8.21 -25.09
CA ASN A 7 11.29 -9.53 -24.74
C ASN A 7 11.63 -9.63 -23.25
N ILE A 8 10.71 -9.28 -22.36
CA ILE A 8 10.88 -9.48 -20.92
C ILE A 8 9.81 -10.45 -20.41
N THR A 9 10.24 -11.38 -19.56
CA THR A 9 9.33 -12.25 -18.83
C THR A 9 8.98 -11.57 -17.50
N ILE A 10 7.68 -11.43 -17.23
CA ILE A 10 7.16 -10.96 -15.95
C ILE A 10 6.74 -12.20 -15.15
N ASP A 11 7.42 -12.45 -14.04
CA ASP A 11 7.10 -13.58 -13.16
C ASP A 11 5.90 -13.26 -12.27
N VAL A 12 4.74 -13.80 -12.62
CA VAL A 12 3.50 -13.67 -11.86
C VAL A 12 3.18 -14.89 -10.98
N SER A 13 4.13 -15.79 -10.78
CA SER A 13 3.92 -17.05 -10.04
C SER A 13 3.46 -16.82 -8.60
N ARG A 14 3.95 -15.77 -7.94
CA ARG A 14 3.60 -15.35 -6.57
C ARG A 14 2.46 -14.35 -6.49
N VAL A 15 1.89 -13.95 -7.61
CA VAL A 15 0.79 -12.99 -7.69
C VAL A 15 -0.54 -13.73 -7.52
N VAL A 16 -1.48 -13.15 -6.76
CA VAL A 16 -2.83 -13.71 -6.64
C VAL A 16 -3.48 -13.84 -8.02
N PRO A 17 -4.25 -14.90 -8.28
CA PRO A 17 -4.79 -15.17 -9.62
C PRO A 17 -5.54 -13.98 -10.24
N GLU A 18 -6.28 -13.24 -9.41
CA GLU A 18 -7.13 -12.12 -9.81
C GLU A 18 -6.33 -10.89 -10.31
N ALA A 19 -5.04 -10.78 -9.98
CA ALA A 19 -4.18 -9.67 -10.39
C ALA A 19 -3.21 -10.03 -11.52
N ARG A 20 -3.01 -11.31 -11.84
CA ARG A 20 -1.93 -11.77 -12.73
C ARG A 20 -1.92 -11.08 -14.08
N GLU A 21 -3.05 -11.03 -14.75
CA GLU A 21 -3.15 -10.43 -16.07
C GLU A 21 -2.81 -8.94 -16.04
N ALA A 22 -3.40 -8.19 -15.12
CA ALA A 22 -3.13 -6.76 -14.96
C ALA A 22 -1.67 -6.50 -14.59
N VAL A 23 -1.07 -7.33 -13.72
CA VAL A 23 0.34 -7.23 -13.31
C VAL A 23 1.28 -7.52 -14.48
N GLU A 24 1.00 -8.56 -15.27
CA GLU A 24 1.82 -8.91 -16.40
C GLU A 24 1.83 -7.80 -17.47
N TRP A 25 0.65 -7.27 -17.82
CA TRP A 25 0.54 -6.17 -18.78
C TRP A 25 1.19 -4.88 -18.26
N ALA A 26 0.92 -4.50 -17.01
CA ALA A 26 1.53 -3.32 -16.41
C ALA A 26 3.06 -3.44 -16.33
N GLY A 27 3.57 -4.61 -15.94
CA GLY A 27 5.00 -4.86 -15.88
C GLY A 27 5.70 -4.69 -17.23
N ARG A 28 5.09 -5.17 -18.32
CA ARG A 28 5.61 -4.99 -19.69
C ARG A 28 5.61 -3.49 -20.09
N ILE A 29 4.56 -2.75 -19.74
CA ILE A 29 4.47 -1.31 -20.02
C ILE A 29 5.56 -0.55 -19.26
N TYR A 30 5.74 -0.81 -17.97
CA TYR A 30 6.81 -0.18 -17.19
C TYR A 30 8.17 -0.46 -17.81
N TYR A 31 8.48 -1.72 -18.12
CA TYR A 31 9.73 -2.08 -18.76
C TYR A 31 9.94 -1.37 -20.09
N GLU A 32 8.97 -1.40 -21.00
CA GLU A 32 9.10 -0.82 -22.35
C GLU A 32 9.44 0.68 -22.31
N HIS A 33 8.80 1.43 -21.41
CA HIS A 33 9.01 2.88 -21.29
C HIS A 33 10.26 3.26 -20.50
N THR A 34 10.86 2.31 -19.77
CA THR A 34 12.05 2.56 -18.94
C THR A 34 13.24 1.68 -19.28
N ARG A 35 13.15 0.91 -20.37
CA ARG A 35 14.12 -0.12 -20.78
C ARG A 35 15.59 0.29 -20.67
N PRO A 36 16.04 1.49 -21.08
CA PRO A 36 17.44 1.89 -21.00
C PRO A 36 17.97 1.99 -19.56
N TRP A 37 17.08 2.18 -18.60
CA TRP A 37 17.39 2.43 -17.17
C TRP A 37 16.82 1.36 -16.24
N PHE A 38 16.17 0.33 -16.79
CA PHE A 38 15.47 -0.67 -16.00
C PHE A 38 16.44 -1.51 -15.18
N VAL A 39 16.22 -1.59 -13.87
CA VAL A 39 16.96 -2.44 -12.92
C VAL A 39 16.07 -3.56 -12.45
N GLY A 40 14.91 -3.26 -11.91
CA GLY A 40 13.99 -4.28 -11.42
C GLY A 40 12.58 -3.77 -11.17
N LEU A 41 11.63 -4.71 -11.14
CA LEU A 41 10.23 -4.45 -10.86
C LEU A 41 9.75 -5.39 -9.76
N VAL A 42 9.21 -4.80 -8.71
CA VAL A 42 8.70 -5.50 -7.54
C VAL A 42 7.21 -5.20 -7.39
N LEU A 43 6.45 -6.21 -6.99
CA LEU A 43 5.06 -6.10 -6.56
C LEU A 43 4.97 -6.37 -5.07
N HIS A 44 4.14 -5.62 -4.34
CA HIS A 44 3.92 -5.86 -2.91
C HIS A 44 2.43 -5.72 -2.51
N GLY A 45 2.15 -5.82 -1.22
CA GLY A 45 0.81 -5.63 -0.72
C GLY A 45 -0.13 -6.81 -0.93
N SER A 46 -1.41 -6.52 -1.06
CA SER A 46 -2.47 -7.54 -1.11
C SER A 46 -2.50 -8.35 -2.41
N ALA A 47 -1.90 -7.83 -3.47
CA ALA A 47 -1.74 -8.56 -4.73
C ALA A 47 -0.74 -9.74 -4.62
N VAL A 48 0.11 -9.74 -3.58
CA VAL A 48 1.03 -10.84 -3.23
C VAL A 48 0.52 -11.65 -2.04
N LYS A 49 0.17 -10.97 -0.94
CA LYS A 49 -0.24 -11.62 0.32
C LYS A 49 -1.65 -12.21 0.29
N GLY A 50 -2.48 -11.77 -0.65
CA GLY A 50 -3.92 -12.04 -0.65
C GLY A 50 -4.69 -11.18 0.36
N GLY A 51 -5.98 -11.51 0.54
CA GLY A 51 -6.85 -10.73 1.44
C GLY A 51 -7.14 -9.32 0.94
N PHE A 52 -7.09 -9.09 -0.37
CA PHE A 52 -7.51 -7.83 -0.96
C PHE A 52 -9.02 -7.59 -0.76
N ILE A 53 -9.40 -6.34 -0.71
CA ILE A 53 -10.81 -5.93 -0.64
C ILE A 53 -11.18 -5.42 -2.03
N PRO A 54 -12.12 -6.08 -2.73
CA PRO A 54 -12.53 -5.69 -4.07
C PRO A 54 -12.91 -4.20 -4.14
N ARG A 55 -12.44 -3.51 -5.19
CA ARG A 55 -12.66 -2.08 -5.45
C ARG A 55 -12.04 -1.12 -4.42
N CYS A 56 -11.40 -1.63 -3.37
CA CYS A 56 -10.65 -0.87 -2.37
C CYS A 56 -9.14 -1.02 -2.53
N SER A 57 -8.67 -2.26 -2.55
CA SER A 57 -7.24 -2.56 -2.65
C SER A 57 -6.70 -2.21 -4.03
N ASP A 58 -5.50 -1.72 -4.07
CA ASP A 58 -4.70 -1.42 -5.24
C ASP A 58 -3.69 -2.53 -5.56
N ILE A 59 -3.07 -2.41 -6.72
CA ILE A 59 -1.94 -3.23 -7.14
C ILE A 59 -0.70 -2.34 -7.07
N ASP A 60 0.18 -2.63 -6.10
CA ASP A 60 1.31 -1.77 -5.73
C ASP A 60 2.62 -2.24 -6.34
N PHE A 61 3.19 -1.43 -7.22
CA PHE A 61 4.49 -1.67 -7.83
C PHE A 61 5.58 -0.77 -7.25
N GLN A 62 6.80 -1.32 -7.21
CA GLN A 62 8.04 -0.55 -7.03
C GLN A 62 8.92 -0.79 -8.25
N LEU A 63 9.20 0.25 -8.99
CA LEU A 63 10.02 0.24 -10.19
C LEU A 63 11.40 0.83 -9.86
N TYR A 64 12.42 -0.01 -9.89
CA TYR A 64 13.79 0.39 -9.67
C TYR A 64 14.47 0.68 -10.99
N LEU A 65 15.08 1.86 -11.09
CA LEU A 65 15.73 2.36 -12.30
C LEU A 65 17.13 2.88 -11.97
N ASP A 66 17.99 2.94 -12.99
CA ASP A 66 19.23 3.69 -12.91
C ASP A 66 18.96 5.16 -12.57
N PRO A 67 19.77 5.82 -11.72
CA PRO A 67 19.60 7.22 -11.38
C PRO A 67 19.52 8.17 -12.57
N ALA A 68 20.12 7.84 -13.71
CA ALA A 68 20.05 8.64 -14.94
C ALA A 68 18.64 8.74 -15.55
N ALA A 69 17.70 7.91 -15.10
CA ALA A 69 16.28 7.99 -15.50
C ALA A 69 15.54 9.19 -14.92
N PHE A 70 16.09 9.80 -13.86
CA PHE A 70 15.40 10.82 -13.07
C PHE A 70 15.88 12.23 -13.38
N THR A 71 15.00 13.20 -13.21
CA THR A 71 15.35 14.62 -13.23
C THR A 71 16.19 14.96 -11.98
N PRO A 72 16.88 16.12 -11.97
CA PRO A 72 17.61 16.58 -10.78
C PRO A 72 16.75 16.66 -9.50
N GLU A 73 15.45 16.85 -9.64
CA GLU A 73 14.49 16.90 -8.54
C GLU A 73 14.03 15.49 -8.08
N GLY A 74 14.54 14.42 -8.72
CA GLY A 74 14.27 13.04 -8.31
C GLY A 74 12.98 12.43 -8.88
N TYR A 75 12.41 12.98 -9.93
CA TYR A 75 11.21 12.47 -10.59
C TYR A 75 11.50 11.92 -11.99
N LEU A 76 10.73 10.94 -12.42
CA LEU A 76 10.72 10.58 -13.85
C LEU A 76 10.28 11.75 -14.69
N PRO A 77 10.89 11.98 -15.88
CA PRO A 77 10.42 13.01 -16.80
C PRO A 77 8.92 12.89 -17.07
N PHE A 78 8.22 14.02 -17.08
CA PHE A 78 6.76 14.05 -17.29
C PHE A 78 6.34 13.29 -18.57
N ALA A 79 7.13 13.42 -19.65
CA ALA A 79 6.84 12.73 -20.91
C ALA A 79 6.83 11.20 -20.75
N THR A 80 7.79 10.65 -19.98
CA THR A 80 7.88 9.21 -19.67
C THR A 80 6.68 8.76 -18.83
N SER A 81 6.38 9.49 -17.75
CA SER A 81 5.24 9.19 -16.88
C SER A 81 3.91 9.27 -17.64
N ALA A 82 3.74 10.28 -18.50
CA ALA A 82 2.54 10.44 -19.31
C ALA A 82 2.39 9.31 -20.36
N ALA A 83 3.49 8.86 -20.95
CA ALA A 83 3.48 7.73 -21.90
C ALA A 83 3.09 6.42 -21.20
N ILE A 84 3.65 6.14 -20.03
CA ILE A 84 3.26 5.00 -19.17
C ILE A 84 1.75 5.07 -18.88
N GLN A 85 1.25 6.19 -18.39
CA GLN A 85 -0.16 6.34 -18.00
C GLN A 85 -1.13 6.15 -19.17
N ARG A 86 -0.78 6.64 -20.39
CA ARG A 86 -1.59 6.40 -21.60
C ARG A 86 -1.75 4.91 -21.90
N ASN A 87 -0.70 4.13 -21.69
CA ASN A 87 -0.76 2.69 -21.96
C ASN A 87 -1.46 1.92 -20.81
N LEU A 88 -1.21 2.29 -19.54
CA LEU A 88 -1.90 1.71 -18.39
C LEU A 88 -3.42 1.93 -18.44
N ALA A 89 -3.89 3.01 -19.07
CA ALA A 89 -5.33 3.28 -19.21
C ALA A 89 -6.13 2.19 -19.95
N TRP A 90 -5.45 1.29 -20.67
CA TRP A 90 -6.07 0.15 -21.35
C TRP A 90 -6.18 -1.11 -20.50
N ILE A 91 -5.62 -1.10 -19.27
CA ILE A 91 -5.67 -2.23 -18.36
C ILE A 91 -6.89 -2.08 -17.43
N ASP A 92 -7.75 -3.09 -17.38
CA ASP A 92 -8.78 -3.18 -16.33
C ASP A 92 -8.18 -3.87 -15.09
N PRO A 93 -7.95 -3.15 -14.00
CA PRO A 93 -7.35 -3.72 -12.81
C PRO A 93 -8.31 -4.55 -11.95
N LYS A 94 -9.60 -4.65 -12.35
CA LYS A 94 -10.60 -5.35 -11.53
C LYS A 94 -10.20 -6.79 -11.21
N PRO A 95 -10.48 -7.25 -9.98
CA PRO A 95 -11.30 -6.62 -8.93
C PRO A 95 -10.60 -5.56 -8.06
N PHE A 96 -9.33 -5.26 -8.34
CA PHE A 96 -8.61 -4.18 -7.66
C PHE A 96 -9.12 -2.80 -8.09
N ALA A 97 -8.77 -1.76 -7.33
CA ALA A 97 -9.23 -0.40 -7.60
C ALA A 97 -8.45 0.28 -8.72
N TYR A 98 -7.11 0.16 -8.71
CA TYR A 98 -6.20 0.78 -9.67
C TYR A 98 -4.79 0.18 -9.56
N LEU A 99 -3.93 0.58 -10.50
CA LEU A 99 -2.49 0.29 -10.49
C LEU A 99 -1.75 1.48 -9.87
N GLN A 100 -0.86 1.24 -8.92
CA GLN A 100 0.02 2.23 -8.32
C GLN A 100 1.46 1.82 -8.54
N CYS A 101 2.33 2.78 -8.87
CA CYS A 101 3.75 2.52 -9.05
C CYS A 101 4.60 3.65 -8.48
N TYR A 102 5.53 3.29 -7.62
CA TYR A 102 6.58 4.17 -7.14
C TYR A 102 7.89 3.86 -7.88
N ALA A 103 8.50 4.88 -8.48
CA ALA A 103 9.81 4.74 -9.12
C ALA A 103 10.92 5.17 -8.15
N TYR A 104 11.96 4.36 -8.04
CA TYR A 104 13.10 4.58 -7.16
C TYR A 104 14.43 4.50 -7.94
N PRO A 105 15.43 5.32 -7.60
CA PRO A 105 16.72 5.35 -8.28
C PRO A 105 17.69 4.22 -7.83
N GLY A 106 17.20 3.00 -7.66
CA GLY A 106 18.03 1.86 -7.21
C GLY A 106 18.51 1.94 -5.75
N THR A 107 18.13 2.98 -5.03
CA THR A 107 18.39 3.18 -3.61
C THR A 107 17.08 3.54 -2.89
N LEU A 108 17.04 3.30 -1.59
CA LEU A 108 15.88 3.70 -0.79
C LEU A 108 16.04 5.15 -0.32
N PRO A 109 14.96 5.93 -0.27
CA PRO A 109 14.94 7.20 0.42
C PRO A 109 15.36 7.04 1.89
N GLU A 110 15.92 8.09 2.46
CA GLU A 110 16.31 8.09 3.88
C GLU A 110 15.15 7.71 4.78
N GLY A 111 15.40 6.83 5.73
CA GLY A 111 14.39 6.33 6.68
C GLY A 111 13.43 5.27 6.15
N GLN A 112 13.47 4.94 4.85
CA GLN A 112 12.73 3.81 4.32
C GLN A 112 13.49 2.50 4.49
N ILE A 113 12.74 1.40 4.62
CA ILE A 113 13.27 0.04 4.68
C ILE A 113 13.01 -0.67 3.35
N GLY A 114 13.81 -1.67 3.04
CA GLY A 114 13.60 -2.49 1.86
C GLY A 114 12.32 -3.33 1.91
N PRO A 115 12.00 -4.04 0.83
CA PRO A 115 10.84 -4.92 0.78
C PRO A 115 10.92 -5.97 1.89
N VAL A 116 9.78 -6.20 2.55
CA VAL A 116 9.70 -7.19 3.64
C VAL A 116 9.68 -8.60 3.05
N PRO A 117 10.59 -9.50 3.47
CA PRO A 117 10.64 -10.87 2.98
C PRO A 117 9.28 -11.57 3.04
N GLY A 118 8.88 -12.19 1.94
CA GLY A 118 7.58 -12.85 1.82
C GLY A 118 6.41 -11.94 1.44
N ALA A 119 6.47 -10.64 1.72
CA ALA A 119 5.40 -9.67 1.42
C ALA A 119 5.51 -9.02 0.03
N TYR A 120 6.50 -9.42 -0.75
CA TYR A 120 6.71 -8.92 -2.11
C TYR A 120 7.00 -10.06 -3.10
N ALA A 121 6.87 -9.77 -4.39
CA ALA A 121 7.31 -10.61 -5.50
C ALA A 121 8.23 -9.80 -6.41
N LEU A 122 9.42 -10.31 -6.72
CA LEU A 122 10.26 -9.79 -7.80
C LEU A 122 9.66 -10.27 -9.11
N LEU A 123 9.13 -9.35 -9.91
CA LEU A 123 8.47 -9.66 -11.17
C LEU A 123 9.44 -9.76 -12.35
N ALA A 124 10.49 -8.94 -12.34
CA ALA A 124 11.52 -8.91 -13.39
C ALA A 124 12.77 -8.17 -12.90
N GLY A 125 13.91 -8.44 -13.53
CA GLY A 125 15.20 -7.81 -13.20
C GLY A 125 15.76 -8.28 -11.87
N GLU A 126 16.35 -7.37 -11.11
CA GLU A 126 16.94 -7.65 -9.80
C GLU A 126 16.43 -6.67 -8.73
N LEU A 127 16.54 -7.07 -7.47
CA LEU A 127 16.24 -6.21 -6.34
C LEU A 127 17.54 -5.46 -5.95
N PRO A 128 17.66 -4.15 -6.23
CA PRO A 128 18.91 -3.42 -5.99
C PRO A 128 19.10 -2.99 -4.53
N VAL A 129 18.11 -3.24 -3.67
CA VAL A 129 18.12 -2.84 -2.26
C VAL A 129 18.02 -4.07 -1.35
N PRO A 130 18.61 -4.04 -0.14
CA PRO A 130 18.49 -5.15 0.78
C PRO A 130 17.06 -5.32 1.26
N GLU A 131 16.66 -6.57 1.52
CA GLU A 131 15.41 -6.87 2.21
C GLU A 131 15.41 -6.32 3.63
N ALA A 132 14.24 -5.97 4.13
CA ALA A 132 14.05 -5.50 5.49
C ALA A 132 14.35 -6.61 6.51
N THR A 133 15.11 -6.28 7.55
CA THR A 133 15.28 -7.14 8.73
C THR A 133 14.12 -6.95 9.72
N ALA A 134 13.98 -7.91 10.65
CA ALA A 134 12.99 -7.81 11.73
C ALA A 134 13.18 -6.55 12.59
N GLU A 135 14.44 -6.18 12.87
CA GLU A 135 14.76 -4.98 13.66
C GLU A 135 14.45 -3.70 12.90
N GLN A 136 14.82 -3.61 11.63
CA GLN A 136 14.46 -2.47 10.78
C GLN A 136 12.96 -2.30 10.67
N LEU A 137 12.20 -3.40 10.59
CA LEU A 137 10.74 -3.36 10.52
C LEU A 137 10.14 -2.82 11.83
N ARG A 138 10.65 -3.27 13.00
CA ARG A 138 10.21 -2.75 14.31
C ARG A 138 10.56 -1.28 14.47
N GLU A 139 11.76 -0.89 14.10
CA GLU A 139 12.21 0.51 14.21
C GLU A 139 11.41 1.44 13.30
N SER A 140 11.13 1.02 12.06
CA SER A 140 10.25 1.73 11.15
C SER A 140 8.82 1.86 11.72
N ALA A 141 8.31 0.79 12.34
CA ALA A 141 7.01 0.80 12.99
C ALA A 141 6.96 1.77 14.18
N ARG A 142 8.01 1.83 15.03
CA ARG A 142 8.10 2.78 16.15
C ARG A 142 8.07 4.22 15.64
N ARG A 143 8.91 4.56 14.66
CA ARG A 143 8.93 5.92 14.07
C ARG A 143 7.57 6.32 13.49
N ALA A 144 6.90 5.39 12.80
CA ALA A 144 5.60 5.66 12.23
C ALA A 144 4.52 5.90 13.30
N LEU A 145 4.54 5.13 14.40
CA LEU A 145 3.61 5.32 15.51
C LEU A 145 3.92 6.58 16.33
N ASP A 146 5.20 6.98 16.45
CA ASP A 146 5.58 8.27 17.05
C ASP A 146 5.00 9.45 16.25
N ALA A 147 5.08 9.38 14.93
CA ALA A 147 4.55 10.41 14.02
C ALA A 147 3.03 10.30 13.78
N LEU A 148 2.36 9.28 14.33
CA LEU A 148 0.95 9.01 14.05
C LEU A 148 0.06 10.21 14.41
N ASP A 149 -0.68 10.72 13.42
CA ASP A 149 -1.76 11.68 13.60
C ASP A 149 -3.10 10.91 13.60
N PRO A 150 -3.86 10.92 14.71
CA PRO A 150 -5.14 10.21 14.78
C PRO A 150 -6.18 10.69 13.77
N VAL A 151 -6.11 11.97 13.40
CA VAL A 151 -6.99 12.53 12.35
C VAL A 151 -6.11 12.95 11.18
N PRO A 152 -6.03 12.14 10.11
CA PRO A 152 -5.23 12.47 8.93
C PRO A 152 -5.54 13.87 8.37
N GLY A 153 -4.51 14.58 7.90
CA GLY A 153 -4.64 15.97 7.44
C GLY A 153 -5.72 16.16 6.38
N ALA A 154 -5.91 15.17 5.49
CA ALA A 154 -6.97 15.20 4.48
C ALA A 154 -8.39 15.23 5.07
N LEU A 155 -8.59 14.70 6.30
CA LEU A 155 -9.89 14.71 6.98
C LEU A 155 -10.10 15.98 7.81
N LYS A 156 -9.03 16.62 8.32
CA LYS A 156 -9.14 17.80 9.21
C LYS A 156 -9.88 18.96 8.55
N THR A 157 -9.63 19.18 7.28
CA THR A 157 -10.24 20.28 6.53
C THR A 157 -11.13 19.77 5.40
N GLY A 158 -10.70 18.73 4.73
CA GLY A 158 -11.31 18.25 3.48
C GLY A 158 -12.75 17.76 3.62
N LEU A 159 -13.15 17.29 4.80
CA LEU A 159 -14.50 16.76 5.01
C LEU A 159 -15.58 17.85 4.84
N LEU A 160 -15.31 19.07 5.32
CA LEU A 160 -16.24 20.22 5.14
C LEU A 160 -15.94 21.01 3.86
N GLU A 161 -14.68 21.23 3.53
CA GLU A 161 -14.29 22.05 2.36
C GLU A 161 -14.68 21.42 1.02
N HIS A 162 -14.70 20.09 0.95
CA HIS A 162 -14.95 19.39 -0.32
C HIS A 162 -16.29 18.66 -0.36
N GLY A 163 -16.98 18.58 0.76
CA GLY A 163 -18.28 17.92 0.87
C GLY A 163 -18.29 16.48 0.35
N ASP A 164 -19.44 16.04 -0.05
CA ASP A 164 -19.72 14.68 -0.54
C ASP A 164 -18.99 14.35 -1.86
N GLY A 165 -18.67 15.34 -2.70
CA GLY A 165 -17.97 15.13 -3.97
C GLY A 165 -16.59 14.50 -3.84
N LYS A 166 -15.95 14.54 -2.66
CA LYS A 166 -14.63 13.91 -2.40
C LYS A 166 -14.65 12.86 -1.29
N LEU A 167 -15.82 12.53 -0.77
CA LEU A 167 -15.96 11.62 0.37
C LEU A 167 -15.36 10.23 0.08
N GLU A 168 -15.59 9.68 -1.10
CA GLU A 168 -14.99 8.39 -1.49
C GLU A 168 -13.45 8.44 -1.50
N ARG A 169 -12.87 9.56 -1.93
CA ARG A 169 -11.41 9.75 -1.88
C ARG A 169 -10.91 9.77 -0.44
N MET A 170 -11.64 10.40 0.48
CA MET A 170 -11.28 10.45 1.89
C MET A 170 -11.33 9.06 2.53
N VAL A 171 -12.36 8.27 2.22
CA VAL A 171 -12.45 6.86 2.63
C VAL A 171 -11.23 6.08 2.16
N ARG A 172 -10.83 6.24 0.91
CA ARG A 172 -9.66 5.58 0.36
C ARG A 172 -8.37 5.99 1.05
N LEU A 173 -8.14 7.30 1.21
CA LEU A 173 -6.96 7.81 1.90
C LEU A 173 -6.88 7.29 3.33
N LEU A 174 -8.00 7.27 4.06
CA LEU A 174 -8.03 6.71 5.40
C LEU A 174 -7.66 5.21 5.42
N CYS A 175 -8.03 4.44 4.41
CA CYS A 175 -7.58 3.05 4.29
C CYS A 175 -6.05 2.95 4.16
N THR A 176 -5.39 3.91 3.48
CA THR A 176 -3.91 3.93 3.37
C THR A 176 -3.23 4.34 4.67
N ASP A 177 -3.91 4.98 5.59
CA ASP A 177 -3.41 5.30 6.92
C ASP A 177 -3.65 4.15 7.92
N VAL A 178 -4.86 3.58 7.92
CA VAL A 178 -5.27 2.56 8.92
C VAL A 178 -4.53 1.24 8.76
N TRP A 179 -4.42 0.70 7.53
CA TRP A 179 -3.81 -0.63 7.35
C TRP A 179 -2.34 -0.68 7.75
N PRO A 180 -1.48 0.26 7.40
CA PRO A 180 -0.10 0.29 7.88
C PRO A 180 -0.02 0.29 9.40
N VAL A 181 -0.86 1.06 10.10
CA VAL A 181 -0.87 1.14 11.57
C VAL A 181 -1.23 -0.22 12.20
N VAL A 182 -2.18 -0.97 11.65
CA VAL A 182 -2.46 -2.35 12.11
C VAL A 182 -1.19 -3.20 12.07
N TYR A 183 -0.48 -3.20 10.93
CA TYR A 183 0.74 -4.00 10.77
C TYR A 183 1.90 -3.50 11.62
N GLN A 184 2.03 -2.19 11.84
CA GLN A 184 3.04 -1.58 12.70
C GLN A 184 2.87 -2.02 14.16
N ILE A 185 1.64 -1.99 14.68
CA ILE A 185 1.33 -2.47 16.04
C ILE A 185 1.69 -3.94 16.18
N VAL A 186 1.26 -4.77 15.23
CA VAL A 186 1.53 -6.20 15.25
C VAL A 186 3.02 -6.49 15.12
N ALA A 187 3.77 -5.76 14.29
CA ALA A 187 5.22 -5.93 14.14
C ALA A 187 6.00 -5.60 15.43
N ILE A 188 5.52 -4.64 16.23
CA ILE A 188 6.14 -4.30 17.52
C ILE A 188 5.86 -5.37 18.58
N GLN A 189 4.66 -5.95 18.57
CA GLN A 189 4.22 -6.87 19.61
C GLN A 189 4.60 -8.33 19.38
N HIS A 190 4.76 -8.72 18.13
CA HIS A 190 4.97 -10.12 17.77
C HIS A 190 6.46 -10.47 17.76
N ASP A 191 6.78 -11.68 18.26
CA ASP A 191 8.17 -12.17 18.29
C ASP A 191 8.75 -12.33 16.88
N GLU A 192 7.91 -12.71 15.90
CA GLU A 192 8.25 -12.87 14.50
C GLU A 192 7.61 -11.77 13.62
N PRO A 193 8.12 -10.52 13.62
CA PRO A 193 7.47 -9.40 12.95
C PRO A 193 7.37 -9.57 11.43
N ILE A 194 8.36 -10.20 10.79
CA ILE A 194 8.34 -10.52 9.36
C ILE A 194 7.15 -11.44 9.03
N ARG A 195 6.95 -12.49 9.82
CA ARG A 195 5.81 -13.41 9.64
C ARG A 195 4.48 -12.70 9.86
N ALA A 196 4.39 -11.88 10.89
CA ALA A 196 3.21 -11.10 11.21
C ALA A 196 2.85 -10.09 10.11
N TRP A 197 3.85 -9.46 9.49
CA TRP A 197 3.67 -8.56 8.35
C TRP A 197 3.12 -9.26 7.11
N ASN A 198 3.38 -10.55 6.96
CA ASN A 198 2.90 -11.36 5.84
C ASN A 198 1.44 -11.83 6.00
N LEU A 199 0.79 -11.59 7.11
CA LEU A 199 -0.59 -11.99 7.34
C LEU A 199 -1.57 -11.19 6.48
N ARG A 200 -2.73 -11.79 6.19
CA ARG A 200 -3.88 -11.05 5.67
C ARG A 200 -4.43 -10.08 6.71
N LYS A 201 -5.18 -9.07 6.27
CA LYS A 201 -5.72 -8.03 7.15
C LYS A 201 -6.53 -8.59 8.34
N ASP A 202 -7.40 -9.57 8.10
CA ASP A 202 -8.21 -10.23 9.13
C ASP A 202 -7.35 -10.94 10.19
N ALA A 203 -6.34 -11.68 9.74
CA ALA A 203 -5.41 -12.36 10.64
C ALA A 203 -4.51 -11.37 11.41
N ALA A 204 -4.07 -10.28 10.79
CA ALA A 204 -3.31 -9.24 11.46
C ALA A 204 -4.16 -8.52 12.53
N ILE A 205 -5.43 -8.21 12.23
CA ILE A 205 -6.36 -7.63 13.20
C ILE A 205 -6.55 -8.58 14.41
N ALA A 206 -6.66 -9.88 14.17
CA ALA A 206 -6.84 -10.86 15.24
C ALA A 206 -5.66 -10.92 16.23
N LEU A 207 -4.48 -10.43 15.83
CA LEU A 207 -3.28 -10.32 16.69
C LEU A 207 -3.20 -8.99 17.47
N LEU A 208 -4.06 -8.01 17.19
CA LEU A 208 -4.09 -6.77 17.96
C LEU A 208 -4.45 -7.03 19.44
N PRO A 209 -3.98 -6.18 20.38
CA PRO A 209 -4.36 -6.24 21.79
C PRO A 209 -5.87 -6.29 21.95
N LYS A 210 -6.35 -7.21 22.77
CA LYS A 210 -7.78 -7.37 23.08
C LYS A 210 -8.20 -6.63 24.33
N ASP A 211 -7.23 -6.24 25.16
CA ASP A 211 -7.37 -5.36 26.28
C ASP A 211 -7.50 -3.91 25.77
N GLY A 212 -8.68 -3.35 25.82
CA GLY A 212 -8.97 -2.02 25.30
C GLY A 212 -9.68 -2.01 23.94
N GLU A 213 -9.65 -0.88 23.26
CA GLU A 213 -10.50 -0.60 22.10
C GLU A 213 -9.88 -0.91 20.72
N LEU A 214 -8.56 -1.17 20.67
CA LEU A 214 -7.82 -1.35 19.41
C LEU A 214 -8.42 -2.42 18.52
N HIS A 215 -8.57 -3.63 19.05
CA HIS A 215 -9.11 -4.76 18.28
C HIS A 215 -10.56 -4.51 17.83
N ALA A 216 -11.37 -3.91 18.72
CA ALA A 216 -12.77 -3.62 18.41
C ALA A 216 -12.92 -2.60 17.29
N HIS A 217 -12.16 -1.48 17.34
CA HIS A 217 -12.17 -0.45 16.31
C HIS A 217 -11.61 -0.94 14.99
N ALA A 218 -10.48 -1.66 14.98
CA ALA A 218 -9.91 -2.26 13.77
C ALA A 218 -10.88 -3.25 13.11
N SER A 219 -11.54 -4.09 13.91
CA SER A 219 -12.54 -5.06 13.43
C SER A 219 -13.78 -4.37 12.85
N SER A 220 -14.25 -3.30 13.50
CA SER A 220 -15.38 -2.50 13.02
C SER A 220 -15.02 -1.79 11.71
N PHE A 221 -13.85 -1.17 11.64
CA PHE A 221 -13.36 -0.53 10.41
C PHE A 221 -13.27 -1.55 9.27
N HIS A 222 -12.63 -2.70 9.49
CA HIS A 222 -12.50 -3.75 8.46
C HIS A 222 -13.86 -4.23 7.94
N ARG A 223 -14.80 -4.49 8.83
CA ARG A 223 -16.17 -4.90 8.46
C ARG A 223 -16.87 -3.83 7.64
N THR A 224 -16.78 -2.56 8.05
CA THR A 224 -17.42 -1.44 7.37
C THR A 224 -16.81 -1.17 6.01
N VAL A 225 -15.47 -1.24 5.86
CA VAL A 225 -14.80 -1.14 4.54
C VAL A 225 -15.30 -2.23 3.60
N ARG A 226 -15.38 -3.48 4.05
CA ARG A 226 -15.86 -4.59 3.24
C ARG A 226 -17.33 -4.47 2.83
N ALA A 227 -18.15 -3.85 3.67
CA ALA A 227 -19.56 -3.60 3.36
C ALA A 227 -19.73 -2.40 2.42
N TYR A 228 -18.91 -1.36 2.58
CA TYR A 228 -18.99 -0.12 1.80
C TYR A 228 -18.65 -0.31 0.32
N TYR A 229 -17.53 -0.98 0.02
CA TYR A 229 -17.00 -1.02 -1.34
C TYR A 229 -17.83 -1.73 -2.40
N PRO A 230 -18.63 -2.78 -2.11
CA PRO A 230 -19.54 -3.35 -3.08
C PRO A 230 -20.63 -2.39 -3.58
N SER A 231 -21.15 -1.52 -2.72
CA SER A 231 -22.30 -0.65 -3.00
C SER A 231 -21.95 0.83 -3.23
N ARG A 232 -20.97 1.38 -2.55
CA ARG A 232 -20.45 2.77 -2.65
C ARG A 232 -21.50 3.90 -2.62
N HIS A 233 -22.73 3.64 -2.20
CA HIS A 233 -23.84 4.55 -2.51
C HIS A 233 -24.42 5.30 -1.31
N ALA A 234 -24.05 4.94 -0.10
CA ALA A 234 -24.61 5.57 1.08
C ALA A 234 -23.59 6.57 1.66
N HIS A 235 -23.92 7.86 1.63
CA HIS A 235 -23.16 8.93 2.26
C HIS A 235 -22.88 8.61 3.74
N ASP A 236 -23.94 8.22 4.48
CA ASP A 236 -23.84 7.85 5.90
C ASP A 236 -22.88 6.66 6.14
N ALA A 237 -22.86 5.69 5.22
CA ALA A 237 -21.92 4.56 5.32
C ALA A 237 -20.46 5.00 5.16
N ALA A 238 -20.19 5.98 4.29
CA ALA A 238 -18.86 6.57 4.15
C ALA A 238 -18.45 7.32 5.43
N VAL A 239 -19.34 8.14 5.99
CA VAL A 239 -19.08 8.86 7.25
C VAL A 239 -18.82 7.89 8.40
N THR A 240 -19.68 6.88 8.58
CA THR A 240 -19.49 5.82 9.60
C THR A 240 -18.15 5.10 9.44
N LEU A 241 -17.72 4.85 8.20
CA LEU A 241 -16.42 4.24 7.93
C LEU A 241 -15.28 5.18 8.37
N LEU A 242 -15.38 6.47 8.05
CA LEU A 242 -14.38 7.47 8.49
C LEU A 242 -14.30 7.53 10.01
N GLU A 243 -15.43 7.53 10.70
CA GLU A 243 -15.49 7.51 12.19
C GLU A 243 -14.77 6.28 12.77
N HIS A 244 -15.05 5.08 12.24
CA HIS A 244 -14.38 3.86 12.69
C HIS A 244 -12.87 3.89 12.46
N GLY A 245 -12.41 4.44 11.33
CA GLY A 245 -10.98 4.56 11.05
C GLY A 245 -10.29 5.55 11.97
N VAL A 246 -10.88 6.73 12.20
CA VAL A 246 -10.36 7.74 13.13
C VAL A 246 -10.35 7.21 14.56
N ASN A 247 -11.39 6.51 14.99
CA ASN A 247 -11.44 5.89 16.32
C ASN A 247 -10.32 4.86 16.49
N PHE A 248 -10.05 4.05 15.46
CA PHE A 248 -8.91 3.12 15.49
C PHE A 248 -7.57 3.85 15.61
N LEU A 249 -7.33 4.87 14.78
CA LEU A 249 -6.07 5.64 14.83
C LEU A 249 -5.90 6.36 16.18
N THR A 250 -6.99 6.86 16.76
CA THR A 250 -6.99 7.48 18.11
C THR A 250 -6.63 6.45 19.19
N ALA A 251 -7.24 5.28 19.16
CA ALA A 251 -6.92 4.20 20.08
C ALA A 251 -5.47 3.70 19.89
N ALA A 252 -4.99 3.65 18.64
CA ALA A 252 -3.61 3.27 18.33
C ALA A 252 -2.59 4.27 18.90
N LYS A 253 -2.86 5.58 18.78
CA LYS A 253 -2.03 6.64 19.36
C LYS A 253 -1.98 6.54 20.89
N ALA A 254 -3.15 6.38 21.53
CA ALA A 254 -3.23 6.25 22.98
C ALA A 254 -2.49 5.00 23.49
N TRP A 255 -2.69 3.86 22.83
CA TRP A 255 -1.99 2.62 23.14
C TRP A 255 -0.46 2.76 23.02
N TRP A 256 0.02 3.46 21.99
CA TRP A 256 1.44 3.68 21.80
C TRP A 256 2.04 4.60 22.86
N GLN A 257 1.36 5.69 23.19
CA GLN A 257 1.78 6.62 24.26
C GLN A 257 1.94 5.91 25.60
N GLN A 258 0.96 5.10 26.02
CA GLN A 258 1.05 4.33 27.27
C GLN A 258 2.26 3.38 27.31
N ARG A 259 2.67 2.83 26.16
CA ARG A 259 3.84 1.95 26.09
C ARG A 259 5.18 2.65 26.07
N ARG A 260 5.21 3.89 25.64
CA ARG A 260 6.42 4.72 25.71
C ARG A 260 6.71 5.21 27.11
N ASP A 261 5.68 5.42 27.90
CA ASP A 261 5.75 5.98 29.25
C ASP A 261 5.94 4.88 30.33
N ALA A 262 5.79 3.60 29.95
CA ALA A 262 5.99 2.42 30.81
C ALA A 262 7.42 1.87 30.70
#